data_1774818dad402ffe9fb65dc0893560c8
#
_entry.id   1774818dad402ffe9fb65dc0893560c8
#
_cell.length_a   1.000
_cell.length_b   1.000
_cell.length_c   1.000
_cell.angle_alpha   90.00
_cell.angle_beta   90.00
_cell.angle_gamma   90.00
#
_symmetry.space_group_name_H-M   'P 1'
#
loop_
_entity.id
_entity.type
_entity.pdbx_description
1 polymer ?
#
loop_
_entity_poly.entity_id
_entity_poly.type
_entity_poly.pdbx_seq_one_letter_code
_entity_poly.pdbx_strand_id
1 'polypeptide(L)' 'YESQGEACRQSGDLWGAKSQYLSAKSVYQELGSDEDVQRIEGILSDIDMQITEG' A
#
# COMPACT_ATOMS: atom_id res chain seq x y z
N TYR A 1 12.15 12.27 -20.34
CA TYR A 1 11.21 13.01 -19.51
C TYR A 1 9.97 12.20 -19.22
N GLU A 2 9.31 11.69 -20.26
CA GLU A 2 8.08 10.94 -20.09
C GLU A 2 8.32 9.63 -19.35
N SER A 3 9.40 8.93 -19.68
CA SER A 3 9.70 7.67 -19.02
C SER A 3 9.99 7.88 -17.55
N GLN A 4 10.68 8.94 -17.19
CA GLN A 4 10.94 9.26 -15.79
C GLN A 4 9.65 9.60 -15.07
N GLY A 5 8.77 10.33 -15.73
CA GLY A 5 7.49 10.68 -15.16
C GLY A 5 6.63 9.44 -14.90
N GLU A 6 6.64 8.51 -15.81
CA GLU A 6 5.88 7.27 -15.65
C GLU A 6 6.43 6.44 -14.51
N ALA A 7 7.75 6.30 -14.42
CA ALA A 7 8.38 5.55 -13.35
C ALA A 7 8.06 6.16 -11.99
N CYS A 8 8.16 7.48 -11.89
CA CYS A 8 7.83 8.17 -10.65
C CYS A 8 6.35 8.01 -10.30
N ARG A 9 5.50 8.08 -11.32
CA ARG A 9 4.05 7.94 -11.10
C ARG A 9 3.73 6.56 -10.57
N GLN A 10 4.29 5.52 -11.16
CA GLN A 10 4.05 4.16 -10.71
C GLN A 10 4.57 3.94 -9.29
N SER A 11 5.78 4.39 -9.03
CA SER A 11 6.34 4.32 -7.68
C SER A 11 5.50 5.12 -6.70
N GLY A 12 5.09 6.31 -7.09
CA GLY A 12 4.28 7.16 -6.25
C GLY A 12 2.94 6.53 -5.93
N ASP A 13 2.31 5.90 -6.92
CA ASP A 13 1.02 5.24 -6.72
C ASP A 13 1.14 4.10 -5.70
N LEU A 14 2.17 3.27 -5.83
CA LEU A 14 2.36 2.16 -4.91
C LEU A 14 2.65 2.65 -3.49
N TRP A 15 3.52 3.62 -3.36
CA TRP A 15 3.83 4.19 -2.05
C TRP A 15 2.63 4.91 -1.45
N GLY A 16 1.87 5.62 -2.28
CA GLY A 16 0.66 6.28 -1.83
C GLY A 16 -0.39 5.28 -1.35
N ALA A 17 -0.59 4.22 -2.11
CA ALA A 17 -1.52 3.17 -1.72
C ALA A 17 -1.08 2.51 -0.42
N LYS A 18 0.20 2.21 -0.30
CA LYS A 18 0.73 1.60 0.92
C LYS A 18 0.47 2.50 2.13
N SER A 19 0.73 3.80 1.98
CA SER A 19 0.50 4.76 3.05
C SER A 19 -0.96 4.78 3.48
N GLN A 20 -1.88 4.80 2.51
CA GLN A 20 -3.31 4.81 2.80
C GLN A 20 -3.74 3.53 3.52
N TYR A 21 -3.24 2.39 3.06
CA TYR A 21 -3.59 1.12 3.70
C TYR A 21 -3.03 1.04 5.12
N LEU A 22 -1.84 1.59 5.35
CA LEU A 22 -1.28 1.62 6.69
C LEU A 22 -2.14 2.47 7.63
N SER A 23 -2.61 3.61 7.15
CA SER A 23 -3.52 4.44 7.93
C SER A 23 -4.82 3.71 8.23
N ALA A 24 -5.40 3.07 7.22
CA ALA A 24 -6.62 2.31 7.40
C ALA A 24 -6.42 1.17 8.40
N LYS A 25 -5.29 0.48 8.30
CA LYS A 25 -4.97 -0.60 9.21
C LYS A 25 -4.94 -0.10 10.66
N SER A 26 -4.32 1.04 10.88
CA SER A 26 -4.26 1.63 12.22
C SER A 26 -5.65 1.92 12.76
N VAL A 27 -6.52 2.48 11.92
CA VAL A 27 -7.89 2.79 12.31
C VAL A 27 -8.64 1.50 12.67
N TYR A 28 -8.53 0.49 11.83
CA TYR A 28 -9.20 -0.78 12.07
C TYR A 28 -8.69 -1.47 13.33
N GLN A 29 -7.40 -1.33 13.62
CA GLN A 29 -6.86 -1.88 14.86
C GLN A 29 -7.48 -1.22 16.08
N GLU A 30 -7.69 0.08 16.02
CA GLU A 30 -8.35 0.80 17.10
C GLU A 30 -9.80 0.37 17.25
N LEU A 31 -10.47 0.10 16.12
CA LEU A 31 -11.86 -0.34 16.14
C LEU A 31 -12.00 -1.82 16.51
N GLY A 32 -10.91 -2.56 16.49
CA GLY A 32 -10.92 -3.98 16.81
C GLY A 32 -11.39 -4.86 15.65
N SER A 33 -11.30 -4.37 14.41
CA SER A 33 -11.73 -5.10 13.22
C SER A 33 -10.61 -5.96 12.68
N ASP A 34 -10.38 -7.10 13.31
CA ASP A 34 -9.28 -7.99 12.92
C ASP A 34 -9.40 -8.44 11.47
N GLU A 35 -10.62 -8.73 11.01
CA GLU A 35 -10.83 -9.18 9.63
C GLU A 35 -10.32 -8.16 8.64
N ASP A 36 -10.65 -6.90 8.86
CA ASP A 36 -10.20 -5.82 7.98
C ASP A 36 -8.69 -5.64 8.06
N VAL A 37 -8.14 -5.76 9.26
CA VAL A 37 -6.69 -5.65 9.45
C VAL A 37 -5.98 -6.74 8.65
N GLN A 38 -6.46 -7.99 8.72
CA GLN A 38 -5.86 -9.09 7.99
C GLN A 38 -5.95 -8.87 6.48
N ARG A 39 -7.08 -8.37 6.01
CA ARG A 39 -7.27 -8.09 4.60
C ARG A 39 -6.26 -7.03 4.12
N ILE A 40 -6.11 -5.98 4.89
CA ILE A 40 -5.18 -4.91 4.54
C ILE A 40 -3.74 -5.42 4.57
N GLU A 41 -3.40 -6.26 5.53
CA GLU A 41 -2.07 -6.85 5.59
C GLU A 41 -1.75 -7.65 4.33
N GLY A 42 -2.73 -8.40 3.83
CA GLY A 42 -2.56 -9.14 2.59
C GLY A 42 -2.30 -8.20 1.41
N ILE A 43 -3.07 -7.13 1.33
CA ILE A 43 -2.90 -6.14 0.26
C ILE A 43 -1.53 -5.46 0.38
N LEU A 44 -1.13 -5.10 1.59
CA LEU A 44 0.16 -4.47 1.82
C LEU A 44 1.31 -5.39 1.41
N SER A 45 1.19 -6.68 1.70
CA SER A 45 2.20 -7.65 1.31
C SER A 45 2.33 -7.70 -0.21
N ASP A 46 1.22 -7.68 -0.91
CA ASP A 46 1.21 -7.68 -2.37
C ASP A 46 1.87 -6.42 -2.92
N ILE A 47 1.51 -5.28 -2.37
CA ILE A 47 2.10 -4.00 -2.79
C ILE A 47 3.61 -4.00 -2.54
N ASP A 48 4.01 -4.49 -1.39
CA ASP A 48 5.43 -4.55 -1.03
C ASP A 48 6.22 -5.42 -2.01
N MET A 49 5.64 -6.54 -2.41
CA MET A 49 6.26 -7.40 -3.41
C MET A 49 6.43 -6.67 -4.74
N GLN A 50 5.42 -5.93 -5.16
CA GLN A 50 5.49 -5.18 -6.40
C GLN A 50 6.57 -4.10 -6.34
N ILE A 51 6.67 -3.42 -5.22
CA ILE A 51 7.70 -2.40 -5.02
C ILE A 51 9.08 -3.04 -5.08
N THR A 52 9.25 -4.19 -4.45
CA THR A 52 10.52 -4.88 -4.41
C THR A 52 10.93 -5.36 -5.80
N GLU A 53 9.99 -5.87 -6.57
CA GLU A 53 10.27 -6.36 -7.92
C GLU A 53 10.53 -5.22 -8.89
N GLY A 54 9.87 -4.12 -8.72
CA GLY A 54 10.01 -2.95 -9.56
C GLY A 54 11.33 -2.24 -9.33
#